data_6e7ae4959356d4ebc1f27fb24d55b54b
#
_entry.id   6e7ae4959356d4ebc1f27fb24d55b54b
#
_cell.length_a   1.000
_cell.length_b   1.000
_cell.length_c   1.000
_cell.angle_alpha   90.00
_cell.angle_beta   90.00
_cell.angle_gamma   90.00
#
_symmetry.space_group_name_H-M   'P 1'
#
loop_
_entity.id
_entity.type
_entity.pdbx_description
1 polymer ?
#
loop_
_entity_poly.entity_id
_entity_poly.type
_entity_poly.pdbx_seq_one_letter_code
_entity_poly.pdbx_strand_id
1 'polypeptide(L)'
;MIYEALREFDDIHTHIKAGPRSICSLSPKEAIELSRTDIEQPYSIMLHPWYINAELLAEFLEAIEICRQDPRFVAIGECGLDTNCETDLAVQEEGFIAALTAAKELHKPVIVHIVKAWDKLMQLIDQYGDKENSPIVIHGFRKNVQLAQQLVARGYFLSLGKKYNVEVPKVIAKDKLFHETDTTNDDF
;
A
#
# COMPACT_ATOMS: atom_id res chain seq x y z
N MET A 1 6.20 -1.07 -17.61
CA MET A 1 5.51 -0.06 -16.74
C MET A 1 5.67 -0.48 -15.29
N ILE A 2 5.69 0.45 -14.33
CA ILE A 2 6.03 0.17 -12.90
C ILE A 2 5.07 -0.84 -12.25
N TYR A 3 3.78 -0.86 -12.62
CA TYR A 3 2.83 -1.85 -12.10
C TYR A 3 3.11 -3.29 -12.60
N GLU A 4 3.87 -3.45 -13.67
CA GLU A 4 4.28 -4.78 -14.16
C GLU A 4 5.22 -5.45 -13.16
N ALA A 5 6.04 -4.69 -12.44
CA ALA A 5 6.89 -5.22 -11.38
C ALA A 5 6.07 -5.85 -10.23
N LEU A 6 4.86 -5.34 -9.93
CA LEU A 6 3.98 -5.97 -8.94
C LEU A 6 3.42 -7.32 -9.41
N ARG A 7 3.43 -7.61 -10.72
CA ARG A 7 2.96 -8.89 -11.29
C ARG A 7 3.88 -10.07 -11.03
N GLU A 8 5.10 -9.80 -10.58
CA GLU A 8 6.05 -10.83 -10.18
C GLU A 8 5.68 -11.47 -8.83
N PHE A 9 4.77 -10.83 -8.06
CA PHE A 9 4.34 -11.30 -6.76
C PHE A 9 2.99 -12.00 -6.82
N ASP A 10 2.87 -13.11 -6.09
CA ASP A 10 1.61 -13.84 -5.89
C ASP A 10 0.78 -13.20 -4.79
N ASP A 11 1.43 -12.53 -3.84
CA ASP A 11 0.85 -11.85 -2.70
C ASP A 11 1.46 -10.46 -2.57
N ILE A 12 0.68 -9.42 -2.90
CA ILE A 12 1.21 -8.05 -2.90
C ILE A 12 1.14 -7.36 -1.55
N HIS A 13 0.50 -7.98 -0.55
CA HIS A 13 0.38 -7.42 0.79
C HIS A 13 0.16 -8.49 1.86
N THR A 14 1.13 -8.63 2.73
CA THR A 14 1.08 -9.50 3.91
C THR A 14 1.90 -8.87 5.04
N HIS A 15 1.63 -9.21 6.30
CA HIS A 15 2.41 -8.75 7.46
C HIS A 15 3.39 -9.82 7.98
N ILE A 16 3.54 -10.91 7.25
CA ILE A 16 4.52 -11.95 7.57
C ILE A 16 5.56 -12.11 6.47
N LYS A 17 6.75 -12.56 6.83
CA LYS A 17 7.80 -12.90 5.86
C LYS A 17 7.45 -14.22 5.19
N ALA A 18 6.89 -14.17 3.98
CA ALA A 18 6.38 -15.33 3.24
C ALA A 18 7.23 -15.68 2.00
N GLY A 19 8.42 -15.09 1.87
CA GLY A 19 9.38 -15.41 0.81
C GLY A 19 9.36 -14.47 -0.40
N PRO A 20 10.14 -14.76 -1.45
CA PRO A 20 10.46 -13.82 -2.50
C PRO A 20 9.29 -13.47 -3.44
N ARG A 21 8.18 -14.20 -3.37
CA ARG A 21 6.98 -13.93 -4.19
C ARG A 21 5.86 -13.23 -3.40
N SER A 22 6.18 -12.71 -2.22
CA SER A 22 5.26 -11.93 -1.39
C SER A 22 5.88 -10.59 -0.99
N ILE A 23 5.05 -9.55 -0.88
CA ILE A 23 5.48 -8.23 -0.38
C ILE A 23 5.09 -8.14 1.10
N CYS A 24 6.09 -8.13 1.98
CA CYS A 24 5.87 -7.97 3.41
C CYS A 24 5.75 -6.49 3.78
N SER A 25 4.63 -6.10 4.39
CA SER A 25 4.42 -4.74 4.90
C SER A 25 5.15 -4.59 6.22
N LEU A 26 6.19 -3.77 6.24
CA LEU A 26 7.09 -3.58 7.38
C LEU A 26 6.93 -2.19 7.98
N SER A 27 7.02 -2.11 9.31
CA SER A 27 7.23 -0.82 9.97
C SER A 27 8.56 -0.19 9.51
N PRO A 28 8.75 1.13 9.67
CA PRO A 28 10.00 1.79 9.31
C PRO A 28 11.24 1.15 9.95
N LYS A 29 11.17 0.80 11.23
CA LYS A 29 12.27 0.12 11.96
C LYS A 29 12.60 -1.25 11.40
N GLU A 30 11.58 -2.08 11.16
CA GLU A 30 11.76 -3.42 10.57
C GLU A 30 12.35 -3.35 9.15
N ALA A 31 11.96 -2.36 8.35
CA ALA A 31 12.50 -2.14 7.03
C ALA A 31 14.00 -1.80 7.08
N ILE A 32 14.42 -0.91 7.98
CA ILE A 32 15.83 -0.57 8.21
C ILE A 32 16.62 -1.81 8.68
N GLU A 33 16.04 -2.60 9.58
CA GLU A 33 16.68 -3.83 10.06
C GLU A 33 16.84 -4.84 8.91
N LEU A 34 15.78 -5.07 8.13
CA LEU A 34 15.82 -5.99 6.99
C LEU A 34 16.83 -5.54 5.92
N SER A 35 16.94 -4.23 5.66
CA SER A 35 17.86 -3.68 4.66
C SER A 35 19.33 -4.00 4.94
N ARG A 36 19.67 -4.32 6.20
CA ARG A 36 21.01 -4.69 6.66
C ARG A 36 21.29 -6.19 6.63
N THR A 37 20.38 -6.99 6.08
CA THR A 37 20.48 -8.45 6.00
C THR A 37 20.51 -8.93 4.56
N ASP A 38 20.89 -10.19 4.34
CA ASP A 38 20.86 -10.88 3.05
C ASP A 38 19.55 -11.67 2.85
N ILE A 39 18.51 -11.44 3.67
CA ILE A 39 17.24 -12.13 3.54
C ILE A 39 16.52 -11.64 2.28
N GLU A 40 16.22 -12.53 1.35
CA GLU A 40 15.51 -12.23 0.11
C GLU A 40 13.99 -12.12 0.34
N GLN A 41 13.57 -11.03 1.00
CA GLN A 41 12.17 -10.73 1.24
C GLN A 41 11.82 -9.36 0.66
N PRO A 42 11.03 -9.29 -0.42
CA PRO A 42 10.45 -8.03 -0.91
C PRO A 42 9.55 -7.40 0.15
N TYR A 43 9.62 -6.07 0.26
CA TYR A 43 8.85 -5.36 1.28
C TYR A 43 8.32 -4.01 0.82
N SER A 44 7.26 -3.58 1.50
CA SER A 44 6.79 -2.20 1.52
C SER A 44 7.10 -1.56 2.87
N ILE A 45 7.28 -0.24 2.91
CA ILE A 45 7.44 0.51 4.17
C ILE A 45 6.10 1.15 4.49
N MET A 46 5.49 0.72 5.59
CA MET A 46 4.16 1.18 5.98
C MET A 46 4.20 2.48 6.80
N LEU A 47 3.14 3.27 6.63
CA LEU A 47 2.76 4.39 7.49
C LEU A 47 1.26 4.30 7.76
N HIS A 48 0.88 3.30 8.54
CA HIS A 48 -0.51 2.91 8.73
C HIS A 48 -1.30 3.97 9.50
N PRO A 49 -2.52 4.35 9.08
CA PRO A 49 -3.32 5.41 9.70
C PRO A 49 -3.65 5.18 11.18
N TRP A 50 -3.67 3.95 11.66
CA TRP A 50 -3.95 3.64 13.07
C TRP A 50 -2.83 4.05 14.03
N TYR A 51 -1.60 4.11 13.56
CA TYR A 51 -0.42 4.26 14.42
C TYR A 51 0.32 5.57 14.18
N ILE A 52 -0.07 6.32 13.14
CA ILE A 52 0.66 7.51 12.77
C ILE A 52 0.66 8.58 13.86
N ASN A 53 1.84 9.14 14.10
CA ASN A 53 2.13 10.29 14.92
C ASN A 53 3.41 10.95 14.40
N ALA A 54 3.83 12.06 14.98
CA ALA A 54 5.02 12.80 14.54
C ALA A 54 6.31 11.96 14.59
N GLU A 55 6.46 11.08 15.58
CA GLU A 55 7.63 10.20 15.73
C GLU A 55 7.65 9.15 14.60
N LEU A 56 6.53 8.45 14.38
CA LEU A 56 6.44 7.44 13.32
C LEU A 56 6.61 8.07 11.92
N LEU A 57 6.10 9.28 11.71
CA LEU A 57 6.32 10.01 10.46
C LEU A 57 7.82 10.31 10.23
N ALA A 58 8.54 10.75 11.27
CA ALA A 58 9.98 10.98 11.18
C ALA A 58 10.75 9.67 10.90
N GLU A 59 10.41 8.57 11.59
CA GLU A 59 10.98 7.24 11.35
C GLU A 59 10.71 6.74 9.92
N PHE A 60 9.51 7.00 9.39
CA PHE A 60 9.15 6.66 8.02
C PHE A 60 10.05 7.39 7.01
N LEU A 61 10.23 8.71 7.16
CA LEU A 61 11.08 9.49 6.28
C LEU A 61 12.55 9.04 6.34
N GLU A 62 13.04 8.71 7.53
CA GLU A 62 14.39 8.13 7.72
C GLU A 62 14.51 6.77 7.01
N ALA A 63 13.53 5.88 7.19
CA ALA A 63 13.53 4.57 6.55
C ALA A 63 13.51 4.67 5.01
N ILE A 64 12.74 5.61 4.46
CA ILE A 64 12.72 5.89 3.02
C ILE A 64 14.13 6.23 2.52
N GLU A 65 14.85 7.12 3.20
CA GLU A 65 16.22 7.50 2.79
C GLU A 65 17.22 6.35 2.91
N ILE A 66 17.16 5.58 3.99
CA ILE A 66 18.07 4.44 4.20
C ILE A 66 17.81 3.32 3.18
N CYS A 67 16.54 3.01 2.93
CA CYS A 67 16.14 1.88 2.08
C CYS A 67 16.03 2.23 0.60
N ARG A 68 16.17 3.48 0.18
CA ARG A 68 15.87 3.93 -1.20
C ARG A 68 16.59 3.16 -2.31
N GLN A 69 17.77 2.62 -2.03
CA GLN A 69 18.58 1.85 -2.98
C GLN A 69 18.47 0.33 -2.78
N ASP A 70 17.70 -0.13 -1.79
CA ASP A 70 17.49 -1.56 -1.59
C ASP A 70 16.52 -2.09 -2.67
N PRO A 71 16.95 -3.05 -3.53
CA PRO A 71 16.09 -3.59 -4.57
C PRO A 71 14.87 -4.35 -4.03
N ARG A 72 14.89 -4.77 -2.76
CA ARG A 72 13.77 -5.46 -2.09
C ARG A 72 12.69 -4.49 -1.61
N PHE A 73 12.99 -3.19 -1.50
CA PHE A 73 12.01 -2.14 -1.22
C PHE A 73 11.20 -1.85 -2.48
N VAL A 74 10.03 -2.48 -2.63
CA VAL A 74 9.26 -2.49 -3.89
C VAL A 74 8.00 -1.64 -3.89
N ALA A 75 7.48 -1.24 -2.72
CA ALA A 75 6.26 -0.44 -2.62
C ALA A 75 6.26 0.44 -1.37
N ILE A 76 5.46 1.49 -1.36
CA ILE A 76 5.12 2.29 -0.18
C ILE A 76 3.74 1.87 0.32
N GLY A 77 3.61 1.68 1.59
CA GLY A 77 2.37 1.24 2.26
C GLY A 77 2.62 0.00 3.13
N GLU A 78 1.62 -0.32 3.85
CA GLU A 78 0.24 0.15 3.91
C GLU A 78 0.16 1.59 4.45
N CYS A 79 -0.53 2.48 3.73
CA CYS A 79 -0.77 3.86 4.16
C CYS A 79 -2.15 4.33 3.67
N GLY A 80 -2.70 5.38 4.21
CA GLY A 80 -4.01 5.85 3.79
C GLY A 80 -4.85 6.47 4.90
N LEU A 81 -6.18 6.28 4.83
CA LEU A 81 -7.13 6.92 5.73
C LEU A 81 -8.14 5.93 6.32
N ASP A 82 -8.37 6.01 7.63
CA ASP A 82 -9.37 5.21 8.34
C ASP A 82 -10.12 6.07 9.35
N THR A 83 -11.41 6.34 9.12
CA THR A 83 -12.22 7.11 10.06
C THR A 83 -12.79 6.27 11.22
N ASN A 84 -12.48 4.98 11.29
CA ASN A 84 -12.89 4.10 12.39
C ASN A 84 -11.82 3.97 13.49
N CYS A 85 -10.63 4.55 13.32
CA CYS A 85 -9.59 4.54 14.34
C CYS A 85 -9.60 5.84 15.17
N GLU A 86 -8.82 5.84 16.26
CA GLU A 86 -8.75 6.98 17.19
C GLU A 86 -7.82 8.11 16.71
N THR A 87 -6.95 7.83 15.74
CA THR A 87 -6.01 8.81 15.21
C THR A 87 -6.75 9.91 14.45
N ASP A 88 -6.45 11.16 14.77
CA ASP A 88 -7.05 12.33 14.12
C ASP A 88 -6.86 12.28 12.60
N LEU A 89 -7.93 12.57 11.86
CA LEU A 89 -7.90 12.51 10.39
C LEU A 89 -6.87 13.46 9.77
N ALA A 90 -6.64 14.63 10.37
CA ALA A 90 -5.65 15.59 9.88
C ALA A 90 -4.23 15.02 9.99
N VAL A 91 -3.93 14.27 11.06
CA VAL A 91 -2.64 13.57 11.23
C VAL A 91 -2.50 12.45 10.21
N GLN A 92 -3.57 11.70 9.94
CA GLN A 92 -3.58 10.68 8.89
C GLN A 92 -3.36 11.29 7.49
N GLU A 93 -4.00 12.44 7.19
CA GLU A 93 -3.82 13.16 5.93
C GLU A 93 -2.37 13.60 5.74
N GLU A 94 -1.72 14.14 6.77
CA GLU A 94 -0.30 14.52 6.74
C GLU A 94 0.60 13.34 6.39
N GLY A 95 0.41 12.20 7.05
CA GLY A 95 1.17 10.99 6.75
C GLY A 95 0.89 10.43 5.37
N PHE A 96 -0.36 10.45 4.94
CA PHE A 96 -0.68 9.97 3.59
C PHE A 96 -0.07 10.86 2.50
N ILE A 97 -0.04 12.18 2.69
CA ILE A 97 0.66 13.12 1.81
C ILE A 97 2.17 12.81 1.76
N ALA A 98 2.79 12.54 2.90
CA ALA A 98 4.20 12.15 2.96
C ALA A 98 4.47 10.85 2.19
N ALA A 99 3.60 9.85 2.35
CA ALA A 99 3.69 8.56 1.63
C ALA A 99 3.52 8.75 0.11
N LEU A 100 2.55 9.54 -0.33
CA LEU A 100 2.35 9.86 -1.75
C LEU A 100 3.55 10.62 -2.35
N THR A 101 4.11 11.55 -1.59
CA THR A 101 5.30 12.33 -2.01
C THR A 101 6.51 11.41 -2.19
N ALA A 102 6.80 10.56 -1.20
CA ALA A 102 7.88 9.59 -1.28
C ALA A 102 7.69 8.60 -2.46
N ALA A 103 6.46 8.12 -2.67
CA ALA A 103 6.14 7.23 -3.77
C ALA A 103 6.42 7.87 -5.13
N LYS A 104 6.02 9.12 -5.30
CA LYS A 104 6.25 9.91 -6.52
C LYS A 104 7.74 10.11 -6.79
N GLU A 105 8.53 10.46 -5.76
CA GLU A 105 9.98 10.68 -5.89
C GLU A 105 10.74 9.40 -6.23
N LEU A 106 10.30 8.27 -5.68
CA LEU A 106 10.96 6.98 -5.87
C LEU A 106 10.36 6.15 -7.01
N HIS A 107 9.30 6.63 -7.65
CA HIS A 107 8.53 5.89 -8.66
C HIS A 107 8.09 4.50 -8.16
N LYS A 108 7.59 4.43 -6.94
CA LYS A 108 7.12 3.17 -6.33
C LYS A 108 5.60 3.13 -6.26
N PRO A 109 4.98 1.95 -6.45
CA PRO A 109 3.55 1.78 -6.21
C PRO A 109 3.19 2.05 -4.76
N VAL A 110 1.92 2.45 -4.54
CA VAL A 110 1.36 2.73 -3.21
C VAL A 110 0.29 1.70 -2.89
N ILE A 111 0.43 1.01 -1.76
CA ILE A 111 -0.56 0.08 -1.21
C ILE A 111 -1.41 0.85 -0.20
N VAL A 112 -2.70 1.03 -0.52
CA VAL A 112 -3.57 2.00 0.15
C VAL A 112 -4.63 1.33 1.00
N HIS A 113 -4.63 1.66 2.29
CA HIS A 113 -5.69 1.40 3.24
C HIS A 113 -6.79 2.46 3.17
N ILE A 114 -8.05 2.05 3.09
CA ILE A 114 -9.17 3.00 3.09
C ILE A 114 -10.41 2.49 3.81
N VAL A 115 -10.83 3.22 4.84
CA VAL A 115 -12.10 2.99 5.54
C VAL A 115 -12.89 4.29 5.62
N LYS A 116 -14.01 4.36 4.90
CA LYS A 116 -15.01 5.44 4.87
C LYS A 116 -14.57 6.84 4.38
N ALA A 117 -13.30 7.12 4.19
CA ALA A 117 -12.77 8.45 3.80
C ALA A 117 -12.51 8.58 2.28
N TRP A 118 -13.34 7.98 1.42
CA TRP A 118 -13.10 7.86 -0.02
C TRP A 118 -12.89 9.20 -0.74
N ASP A 119 -13.76 10.19 -0.50
CA ASP A 119 -13.68 11.49 -1.19
C ASP A 119 -12.39 12.22 -0.83
N LYS A 120 -12.02 12.20 0.46
CA LYS A 120 -10.78 12.81 0.94
C LYS A 120 -9.56 12.08 0.38
N LEU A 121 -9.54 10.75 0.41
CA LEU A 121 -8.46 9.95 -0.15
C LEU A 121 -8.23 10.29 -1.63
N MET A 122 -9.29 10.28 -2.44
CA MET A 122 -9.21 10.60 -3.86
C MET A 122 -8.72 12.03 -4.11
N GLN A 123 -9.19 13.00 -3.32
CA GLN A 123 -8.70 14.38 -3.38
C GLN A 123 -7.20 14.48 -3.14
N LEU A 124 -6.69 13.79 -2.09
CA LEU A 124 -5.25 13.79 -1.78
C LEU A 124 -4.43 13.11 -2.88
N ILE A 125 -4.90 11.99 -3.42
CA ILE A 125 -4.22 11.31 -4.52
C ILE A 125 -4.19 12.17 -5.78
N ASP A 126 -5.29 12.87 -6.12
CA ASP A 126 -5.33 13.73 -7.29
C ASP A 126 -4.43 14.97 -7.13
N GLN A 127 -4.21 15.45 -5.90
CA GLN A 127 -3.37 16.60 -5.60
C GLN A 127 -1.87 16.25 -5.45
N TYR A 128 -1.53 15.16 -4.81
CA TYR A 128 -0.16 14.81 -4.39
C TYR A 128 0.38 13.54 -5.04
N GLY A 129 -0.47 12.65 -5.52
CA GLY A 129 -0.08 11.39 -6.14
C GLY A 129 0.38 11.54 -7.59
N ASP A 130 0.97 10.47 -8.10
CA ASP A 130 1.36 10.32 -9.50
C ASP A 130 0.93 8.92 -9.99
N LYS A 131 -0.32 8.78 -10.39
CA LYS A 131 -0.90 7.47 -10.78
C LYS A 131 -0.24 6.85 -12.02
N GLU A 132 0.46 7.64 -12.80
CA GLU A 132 1.17 7.18 -14.00
C GLU A 132 2.50 6.50 -13.64
N ASN A 133 3.29 7.13 -12.77
CA ASN A 133 4.62 6.66 -12.38
C ASN A 133 4.65 5.99 -11.00
N SER A 134 3.58 6.15 -10.20
CA SER A 134 3.41 5.54 -8.87
C SER A 134 2.01 4.98 -8.74
N PRO A 135 1.75 3.79 -9.31
CA PRO A 135 0.42 3.18 -9.33
C PRO A 135 -0.17 3.02 -7.94
N ILE A 136 -1.45 3.35 -7.81
CA ILE A 136 -2.20 3.26 -6.56
C ILE A 136 -2.98 1.95 -6.53
N VAL A 137 -2.72 1.12 -5.55
CA VAL A 137 -3.41 -0.16 -5.32
C VAL A 137 -4.25 -0.05 -4.06
N ILE A 138 -5.56 -0.15 -4.20
CA ILE A 138 -6.47 -0.23 -3.05
C ILE A 138 -6.43 -1.65 -2.51
N HIS A 139 -5.82 -1.85 -1.33
CA HIS A 139 -5.70 -3.15 -0.71
C HIS A 139 -7.01 -3.59 -0.04
N GLY A 140 -7.17 -4.87 0.22
CA GLY A 140 -8.32 -5.44 0.92
C GLY A 140 -9.67 -5.11 0.31
N PHE A 141 -9.76 -4.96 -1.03
CA PHE A 141 -10.98 -4.48 -1.66
C PHE A 141 -12.11 -5.51 -1.55
N ARG A 142 -13.20 -5.14 -0.83
CA ARG A 142 -14.37 -5.99 -0.58
C ARG A 142 -15.71 -5.26 -0.81
N LYS A 143 -15.69 -4.17 -1.61
CA LYS A 143 -16.88 -3.39 -1.91
C LYS A 143 -17.61 -3.93 -3.14
N ASN A 144 -18.68 -3.22 -3.56
CA ASN A 144 -19.48 -3.61 -4.70
C ASN A 144 -18.78 -3.37 -6.05
N VAL A 145 -19.36 -3.96 -7.09
CA VAL A 145 -18.87 -3.87 -8.47
C VAL A 145 -18.84 -2.42 -8.99
N GLN A 146 -19.85 -1.62 -8.63
CA GLN A 146 -19.97 -0.25 -9.09
C GLN A 146 -18.78 0.61 -8.63
N LEU A 147 -18.41 0.49 -7.36
CA LEU A 147 -17.23 1.19 -6.84
C LEU A 147 -15.94 0.65 -7.46
N ALA A 148 -15.83 -0.68 -7.66
CA ALA A 148 -14.68 -1.26 -8.35
C ALA A 148 -14.49 -0.66 -9.74
N GLN A 149 -15.55 -0.59 -10.53
CA GLN A 149 -15.53 0.01 -11.89
C GLN A 149 -15.16 1.49 -11.87
N GLN A 150 -15.71 2.27 -10.92
CA GLN A 150 -15.37 3.69 -10.77
C GLN A 150 -13.90 3.92 -10.43
N LEU A 151 -13.34 3.11 -9.51
CA LEU A 151 -11.93 3.21 -9.13
C LEU A 151 -11.00 2.84 -10.29
N VAL A 152 -11.28 1.74 -10.97
CA VAL A 152 -10.49 1.29 -12.13
C VAL A 152 -10.55 2.29 -13.27
N ALA A 153 -11.72 2.90 -13.54
CA ALA A 153 -11.88 3.95 -14.54
C ALA A 153 -11.05 5.21 -14.21
N ARG A 154 -10.75 5.45 -12.92
CA ARG A 154 -9.87 6.54 -12.46
C ARG A 154 -8.39 6.16 -12.43
N GLY A 155 -8.03 4.97 -12.90
CA GLY A 155 -6.66 4.49 -13.00
C GLY A 155 -6.14 3.76 -11.75
N TYR A 156 -6.99 3.45 -10.77
CA TYR A 156 -6.62 2.66 -9.60
C TYR A 156 -6.56 1.16 -9.95
N PHE A 157 -5.75 0.44 -9.17
CA PHE A 157 -5.71 -1.02 -9.12
C PHE A 157 -6.38 -1.50 -7.84
N LEU A 158 -6.87 -2.74 -7.83
CA LEU A 158 -7.53 -3.33 -6.67
C LEU A 158 -6.80 -4.60 -6.26
N SER A 159 -6.60 -4.79 -4.97
CA SER A 159 -6.10 -6.05 -4.42
C SER A 159 -7.19 -6.81 -3.68
N LEU A 160 -7.29 -8.10 -3.95
CA LEU A 160 -8.35 -8.99 -3.48
C LEU A 160 -7.80 -9.95 -2.43
N GLY A 161 -8.20 -9.75 -1.17
CA GLY A 161 -7.88 -10.63 -0.05
C GLY A 161 -8.94 -11.71 0.19
N LYS A 162 -8.88 -12.41 1.32
CA LYS A 162 -9.74 -13.56 1.67
C LYS A 162 -11.26 -13.30 1.59
N LYS A 163 -11.72 -12.06 1.76
CA LYS A 163 -13.16 -11.69 1.86
C LYS A 163 -13.64 -10.80 0.71
N TYR A 164 -13.06 -10.92 -0.47
CA TYR A 164 -13.46 -10.08 -1.59
C TYR A 164 -14.87 -10.42 -2.13
N ASN A 165 -15.48 -9.48 -2.84
CA ASN A 165 -16.74 -9.70 -3.54
C ASN A 165 -16.47 -10.49 -4.83
N VAL A 166 -17.00 -11.72 -4.90
CA VAL A 166 -16.79 -12.68 -6.02
C VAL A 166 -17.29 -12.20 -7.39
N GLU A 167 -18.12 -11.16 -7.42
CA GLU A 167 -18.58 -10.56 -8.68
C GLU A 167 -17.54 -9.58 -9.28
N VAL A 168 -16.64 -9.03 -8.47
CA VAL A 168 -15.63 -8.07 -8.92
C VAL A 168 -14.71 -8.65 -9.98
N PRO A 169 -14.06 -9.82 -9.81
CA PRO A 169 -13.16 -10.37 -10.83
C PRO A 169 -13.87 -10.87 -12.10
N LYS A 170 -15.20 -10.91 -12.11
CA LYS A 170 -15.96 -11.24 -13.32
C LYS A 170 -16.13 -10.06 -14.28
N VAL A 171 -16.00 -8.83 -13.77
CA VAL A 171 -16.29 -7.59 -14.52
C VAL A 171 -15.11 -6.63 -14.60
N ILE A 172 -14.11 -6.79 -13.75
CA ILE A 172 -12.88 -6.00 -13.78
C ILE A 172 -11.80 -6.77 -14.55
N ALA A 173 -11.12 -6.09 -15.43
CA ALA A 173 -10.03 -6.65 -16.22
C ALA A 173 -8.91 -7.19 -15.30
N LYS A 174 -8.37 -8.37 -15.63
CA LYS A 174 -7.35 -9.05 -14.79
C LYS A 174 -6.09 -8.24 -14.57
N ASP A 175 -5.73 -7.39 -15.53
CA ASP A 175 -4.60 -6.47 -15.43
C ASP A 175 -4.82 -5.30 -14.46
N LYS A 176 -6.03 -5.15 -13.90
CA LYS A 176 -6.38 -4.18 -12.85
C LYS A 176 -6.53 -4.81 -11.47
N LEU A 177 -6.33 -6.12 -11.38
CA LEU A 177 -6.50 -6.89 -10.15
C LEU A 177 -5.18 -7.49 -9.68
N PHE A 178 -4.96 -7.45 -8.39
CA PHE A 178 -3.91 -8.15 -7.65
C PHE A 178 -4.54 -9.07 -6.60
N HIS A 179 -3.73 -9.95 -6.03
CA HIS A 179 -4.10 -10.79 -4.90
C HIS A 179 -3.24 -10.48 -3.68
N GLU A 180 -3.82 -10.68 -2.52
CA GLU A 180 -3.16 -10.53 -1.24
C GLU A 180 -3.70 -11.53 -0.22
N THR A 181 -2.92 -11.81 0.81
CA THR A 181 -3.39 -12.58 1.96
C THR A 181 -3.77 -11.72 3.14
N ASP A 182 -3.14 -10.56 3.29
CA ASP A 182 -3.30 -9.67 4.46
C ASP A 182 -3.14 -10.46 5.78
N THR A 183 -2.17 -11.41 5.78
CA THR A 183 -1.96 -12.33 6.90
C THR A 183 -1.09 -11.67 7.96
N THR A 184 -1.52 -11.74 9.22
CA THR A 184 -0.77 -11.27 10.40
C THR A 184 -0.24 -12.45 11.21
N ASN A 185 0.66 -12.21 12.17
CA ASN A 185 1.15 -13.24 13.08
C ASN A 185 0.05 -13.82 13.98
N ASP A 186 -1.08 -13.13 14.13
CA ASP A 186 -2.22 -13.56 14.94
C ASP A 186 -3.16 -14.53 14.18
N ASP A 187 -2.90 -14.80 12.90
CA ASP A 187 -3.66 -15.72 12.05
C ASP A 187 -3.23 -17.20 12.20
N PHE A 188 -2.24 -17.50 13.11
CA PHE A 188 -1.67 -18.84 13.31
C PHE A 188 -1.84 -19.35 14.75
#